data_3168ae5fc47901c4d106d62c015d598e
#
_entry.id   3168ae5fc47901c4d106d62c015d598e
#
_cell.length_a   1.000
_cell.length_b   1.000
_cell.length_c   1.000
_cell.angle_alpha   90.00
_cell.angle_beta   90.00
_cell.angle_gamma   90.00
#
_symmetry.space_group_name_H-M   'P 1'
#
loop_
_entity.id
_entity.type
_entity.pdbx_description
1 polymer ?
#
loop_
_entity_poly.entity_id
_entity_poly.type
_entity_poly.pdbx_seq_one_letter_code
_entity_poly.pdbx_strand_id
1 'polypeptide(L)'
;MTLDKDKRADYNQDLYRRWRNARSDWDTEARYDVDFYHGNHFSSDEVDELQSRNQADVPMDRIGPAVEKFKAVLTSRAPAFTMTPREDSDVKVASVWRTIMGYVWGNSNGDWQLKQAIHDYATTGM
;
A
#
# COMPACT_ATOMS: atom_id res chain seq x y z
N MET A 1 -17.62 -22.19 24.14
CA MET A 1 -18.83 -21.35 24.12
C MET A 1 -19.08 -20.97 22.67
N THR A 2 -19.90 -21.71 21.97
CA THR A 2 -20.25 -21.46 20.56
C THR A 2 -21.36 -20.43 20.52
N LEU A 3 -21.04 -19.21 20.04
CA LEU A 3 -22.05 -18.18 19.78
C LEU A 3 -22.99 -18.68 18.68
N ASP A 4 -24.28 -18.45 18.85
CA ASP A 4 -25.31 -18.66 17.84
C ASP A 4 -24.96 -17.91 16.54
N LYS A 5 -25.34 -18.45 15.37
CA LYS A 5 -24.98 -17.90 14.04
C LYS A 5 -25.41 -16.43 13.88
N ASP A 6 -26.61 -16.11 14.35
CA ASP A 6 -27.16 -14.75 14.26
C ASP A 6 -26.35 -13.77 15.14
N LYS A 7 -26.00 -14.18 16.34
CA LYS A 7 -25.14 -13.37 17.24
C LYS A 7 -23.72 -13.18 16.70
N ARG A 8 -23.20 -14.11 15.90
CA ARG A 8 -21.91 -13.95 15.23
C ARG A 8 -22.00 -12.94 14.10
N ALA A 9 -23.09 -12.96 13.34
CA ALA A 9 -23.32 -12.02 12.25
C ALA A 9 -23.42 -10.58 12.81
N ASP A 10 -24.22 -10.38 13.86
CA ASP A 10 -24.37 -9.09 14.52
C ASP A 10 -23.05 -8.59 15.11
N TYR A 11 -22.31 -9.46 15.79
CA TYR A 11 -20.98 -9.13 16.33
C TYR A 11 -20.00 -8.70 15.23
N ASN A 12 -19.95 -9.44 14.12
CA ASN A 12 -19.06 -9.11 13.00
C ASN A 12 -19.47 -7.79 12.34
N GLN A 13 -20.76 -7.51 12.19
CA GLN A 13 -21.24 -6.24 11.67
C GLN A 13 -20.88 -5.06 12.58
N ASP A 14 -21.06 -5.22 13.89
CA ASP A 14 -20.70 -4.19 14.87
C ASP A 14 -19.18 -3.95 14.88
N LEU A 15 -18.40 -5.02 14.86
CA LEU A 15 -16.94 -4.93 14.74
C LEU A 15 -16.53 -4.19 13.45
N TYR A 16 -17.11 -4.54 12.31
CA TYR A 16 -16.85 -3.87 11.04
C TYR A 16 -17.18 -2.38 11.08
N ARG A 17 -18.34 -2.01 11.66
CA ARG A 17 -18.75 -0.60 11.82
C ARG A 17 -17.76 0.18 12.69
N ARG A 18 -17.34 -0.39 13.82
CA ARG A 18 -16.35 0.23 14.72
C ARG A 18 -15.00 0.45 13.98
N TRP A 19 -14.50 -0.55 13.29
CA TRP A 19 -13.27 -0.46 12.52
C TRP A 19 -13.36 0.56 11.39
N ARG A 20 -14.47 0.56 10.66
CA ARG A 20 -14.71 1.55 9.62
C ARG A 20 -14.75 2.97 10.15
N ASN A 21 -15.46 3.19 11.28
CA ASN A 21 -15.52 4.52 11.88
C ASN A 21 -14.17 4.96 12.45
N ALA A 22 -13.42 4.07 13.08
CA ALA A 22 -12.09 4.38 13.59
C ALA A 22 -11.08 4.70 12.48
N ARG A 23 -11.36 4.27 11.26
CA ARG A 23 -10.50 4.47 10.10
C ARG A 23 -10.96 5.64 9.19
N SER A 24 -12.12 6.23 9.44
CA SER A 24 -12.74 7.24 8.55
C SER A 24 -11.83 8.44 8.27
N ASP A 25 -11.13 8.91 9.28
CA ASP A 25 -10.25 10.07 9.16
C ASP A 25 -9.04 9.75 8.27
N TRP A 26 -8.43 8.59 8.50
CA TRP A 26 -7.37 8.11 7.65
C TRP A 26 -7.83 7.87 6.20
N ASP A 27 -9.02 7.28 5.99
CA ASP A 27 -9.58 7.07 4.64
C ASP A 27 -9.78 8.40 3.90
N THR A 28 -10.09 9.46 4.63
CA THR A 28 -10.24 10.81 4.06
C THR A 28 -8.89 11.41 3.67
N GLU A 29 -7.90 11.33 4.56
CA GLU A 29 -6.54 11.80 4.29
C GLU A 29 -5.89 11.02 3.15
N ALA A 30 -6.01 9.69 3.14
CA ALA A 30 -5.45 8.85 2.09
C ALA A 30 -6.03 9.17 0.69
N ARG A 31 -7.33 9.53 0.60
CA ARG A 31 -7.92 9.99 -0.66
C ARG A 31 -7.31 11.31 -1.11
N TYR A 32 -7.16 12.25 -0.18
CA TYR A 32 -6.54 13.52 -0.46
C TYR A 32 -5.10 13.35 -0.95
N ASP A 33 -4.31 12.49 -0.30
CA ASP A 33 -2.94 12.18 -0.68
C ASP A 33 -2.84 11.58 -2.08
N VAL A 34 -3.76 10.66 -2.42
CA VAL A 34 -3.85 10.06 -3.77
C VAL A 34 -4.22 11.10 -4.82
N ASP A 35 -5.19 11.96 -4.53
CA ASP A 35 -5.57 13.05 -5.43
C ASP A 35 -4.40 14.02 -5.64
N PHE A 36 -3.69 14.35 -4.57
CA PHE A 36 -2.52 15.20 -4.62
C PHE A 36 -1.37 14.56 -5.42
N TYR A 37 -1.16 13.24 -5.26
CA TYR A 37 -0.19 12.48 -6.08
C TYR A 37 -0.55 12.52 -7.57
N HIS A 38 -1.83 12.51 -7.93
CA HIS A 38 -2.31 12.60 -9.31
C HIS A 38 -2.31 14.03 -9.88
N GLY A 39 -1.84 15.01 -9.12
CA GLY A 39 -1.74 16.40 -9.56
C GLY A 39 -2.99 17.25 -9.30
N ASN A 40 -3.99 16.71 -8.59
CA ASN A 40 -5.19 17.45 -8.18
C ASN A 40 -4.89 18.27 -6.92
N HIS A 41 -4.08 19.31 -7.09
CA HIS A 41 -3.59 20.12 -5.96
C HIS A 41 -4.59 21.19 -5.51
N PHE A 42 -5.57 21.52 -6.34
CA PHE A 42 -6.54 22.57 -6.09
C PHE A 42 -7.95 21.99 -6.00
N SER A 43 -8.72 22.44 -5.04
CA SER A 43 -10.16 22.19 -4.98
C SER A 43 -10.89 22.97 -6.09
N SER A 44 -12.14 22.59 -6.37
CA SER A 44 -12.97 23.31 -7.35
C SER A 44 -13.08 24.81 -7.04
N ASP A 45 -13.26 25.15 -5.77
CA ASP A 45 -13.44 26.53 -5.32
C ASP A 45 -12.14 27.36 -5.50
N GLU A 46 -10.98 26.73 -5.26
CA GLU A 46 -9.66 27.35 -5.49
C GLU A 46 -9.39 27.56 -6.98
N VAL A 47 -9.78 26.61 -7.83
CA VAL A 47 -9.68 26.75 -9.29
C VAL A 47 -10.54 27.90 -9.77
N ASP A 48 -11.78 28.00 -9.32
CA ASP A 48 -12.70 29.09 -9.67
C ASP A 48 -12.14 30.46 -9.21
N GLU A 49 -11.53 30.52 -8.02
CA GLU A 49 -10.90 31.73 -7.51
C GLU A 49 -9.66 32.11 -8.33
N LEU A 50 -8.80 31.18 -8.70
CA LEU A 50 -7.64 31.43 -9.56
C LEU A 50 -8.06 31.93 -10.94
N GLN A 51 -9.08 31.31 -11.55
CA GLN A 51 -9.62 31.69 -12.84
C GLN A 51 -10.25 33.10 -12.79
N SER A 52 -10.96 33.45 -11.71
CA SER A 52 -11.52 34.80 -11.52
C SER A 52 -10.46 35.89 -11.48
N ARG A 53 -9.23 35.54 -11.07
CA ARG A 53 -8.06 36.43 -11.03
C ARG A 53 -7.19 36.36 -12.30
N ASN A 54 -7.61 35.63 -13.34
CA ASN A 54 -6.81 35.32 -14.53
C ASN A 54 -5.45 34.66 -14.19
N GLN A 55 -5.42 33.86 -13.16
CA GLN A 55 -4.25 33.09 -12.76
C GLN A 55 -4.36 31.65 -13.30
N ALA A 56 -3.22 31.08 -13.70
CA ALA A 56 -3.18 29.69 -14.16
C ALA A 56 -3.30 28.73 -12.99
N ASP A 57 -4.11 27.68 -13.15
CA ASP A 57 -4.32 26.57 -12.22
C ASP A 57 -3.37 25.38 -12.50
N VAL A 58 -2.14 25.68 -12.91
CA VAL A 58 -1.16 24.64 -13.27
C VAL A 58 -0.35 24.21 -12.06
N PRO A 59 -0.56 22.98 -11.55
CA PRO A 59 0.23 22.47 -10.45
C PRO A 59 1.66 22.12 -10.90
N MET A 60 2.64 22.45 -10.07
CA MET A 60 4.01 21.93 -10.26
C MET A 60 4.16 20.60 -9.52
N ASP A 61 3.90 19.48 -10.20
CA ASP A 61 4.06 18.16 -9.62
C ASP A 61 5.54 17.85 -9.32
N ARG A 62 5.87 17.79 -8.03
CA ARG A 62 7.17 17.34 -7.51
C ARG A 62 7.05 16.02 -6.75
N ILE A 63 5.83 15.62 -6.41
CA ILE A 63 5.56 14.45 -5.58
C ILE A 63 5.64 13.19 -6.41
N GLY A 64 5.00 13.16 -7.57
CA GLY A 64 5.04 12.04 -8.49
C GLY A 64 6.48 11.56 -8.77
N PRO A 65 7.37 12.45 -9.28
CA PRO A 65 8.77 12.09 -9.50
C PRO A 65 9.52 11.66 -8.24
N ALA A 66 9.22 12.24 -7.08
CA ALA A 66 9.84 11.85 -5.81
C ALA A 66 9.41 10.44 -5.38
N VAL A 67 8.13 10.11 -5.45
CA VAL A 67 7.58 8.78 -5.16
C VAL A 67 8.15 7.74 -6.12
N GLU A 68 8.20 8.03 -7.43
CA GLU A 68 8.78 7.12 -8.41
C GLU A 68 10.27 6.87 -8.17
N LYS A 69 11.03 7.89 -7.80
CA LYS A 69 12.45 7.74 -7.42
C LYS A 69 12.60 6.89 -6.15
N PHE A 70 11.77 7.13 -5.14
CA PHE A 70 11.76 6.34 -3.90
C PHE A 70 11.45 4.87 -4.19
N LYS A 71 10.41 4.61 -4.97
CA LYS A 71 10.04 3.28 -5.43
C LYS A 71 11.18 2.61 -6.20
N ALA A 72 11.82 3.30 -7.14
CA ALA A 72 12.94 2.78 -7.91
C ALA A 72 14.13 2.40 -7.03
N VAL A 73 14.45 3.20 -6.02
CA VAL A 73 15.54 2.89 -5.07
C VAL A 73 15.24 1.66 -4.24
N LEU A 74 14.03 1.56 -3.68
CA LEU A 74 13.64 0.44 -2.82
C LEU A 74 13.46 -0.88 -3.60
N THR A 75 13.10 -0.81 -4.88
CA THR A 75 12.93 -1.99 -5.74
C THR A 75 14.13 -2.27 -6.64
N SER A 76 15.24 -1.57 -6.45
CA SER A 76 16.46 -1.77 -7.25
C SER A 76 17.08 -3.16 -7.10
N ARG A 77 16.77 -3.86 -6.02
CA ARG A 77 17.21 -5.23 -5.77
C ARG A 77 15.98 -6.09 -5.44
N ALA A 78 15.90 -7.24 -6.10
CA ALA A 78 14.91 -8.25 -5.76
C ALA A 78 15.12 -8.76 -4.33
N PRO A 79 14.05 -9.04 -3.56
CA PRO A 79 14.16 -9.67 -2.26
C PRO A 79 14.87 -11.02 -2.34
N ALA A 80 15.79 -11.27 -1.42
CA ALA A 80 16.44 -12.56 -1.30
C ALA A 80 15.84 -13.34 -0.13
N PHE A 81 15.42 -14.58 -0.39
CA PHE A 81 14.91 -15.48 0.65
C PHE A 81 16.06 -16.29 1.21
N THR A 82 16.35 -16.11 2.49
CA THR A 82 17.37 -16.88 3.20
C THR A 82 16.70 -17.77 4.24
N MET A 83 16.92 -19.07 4.14
CA MET A 83 16.48 -20.07 5.12
C MET A 83 17.69 -20.55 5.89
N THR A 84 17.71 -20.32 7.20
CA THR A 84 18.79 -20.75 8.07
C THR A 84 18.39 -22.08 8.73
N PRO A 85 19.15 -23.17 8.52
CA PRO A 85 18.89 -24.43 9.20
C PRO A 85 19.12 -24.26 10.70
N ARG A 86 18.35 -24.97 11.52
CA ARG A 86 18.56 -25.04 12.98
C ARG A 86 19.65 -26.02 13.37
N GLU A 87 19.72 -27.13 12.65
CA GLU A 87 20.65 -28.22 12.86
C GLU A 87 21.28 -28.64 11.53
N ASP A 88 22.39 -29.37 11.58
CA ASP A 88 23.10 -29.84 10.38
C ASP A 88 22.22 -30.76 9.52
N SER A 89 21.29 -31.50 10.13
CA SER A 89 20.31 -32.35 9.45
C SER A 89 19.34 -31.54 8.56
N ASP A 90 19.11 -30.27 8.88
CA ASP A 90 18.10 -29.42 8.25
C ASP A 90 18.62 -28.66 7.03
N VAL A 91 19.91 -28.74 6.72
CA VAL A 91 20.54 -28.00 5.60
C VAL A 91 19.87 -28.31 4.26
N LYS A 92 19.55 -29.58 3.99
CA LYS A 92 18.85 -29.97 2.76
C LYS A 92 17.43 -29.43 2.72
N VAL A 93 16.73 -29.49 3.83
CA VAL A 93 15.35 -28.97 3.96
C VAL A 93 15.31 -27.46 3.77
N ALA A 94 16.24 -26.73 4.39
CA ALA A 94 16.36 -25.28 4.23
C ALA A 94 16.64 -24.89 2.77
N SER A 95 17.47 -25.66 2.05
CA SER A 95 17.73 -25.46 0.63
C SER A 95 16.48 -25.64 -0.23
N VAL A 96 15.68 -26.69 0.03
CA VAL A 96 14.41 -26.95 -0.67
C VAL A 96 13.43 -25.80 -0.43
N TRP A 97 13.27 -25.39 0.82
CA TRP A 97 12.38 -24.26 1.15
C TRP A 97 12.81 -22.96 0.47
N ARG A 98 14.09 -22.67 0.38
CA ARG A 98 14.59 -21.49 -0.37
C ARG A 98 14.16 -21.54 -1.83
N THR A 99 14.29 -22.70 -2.46
CA THR A 99 13.88 -22.89 -3.85
C THR A 99 12.38 -22.71 -4.03
N ILE A 100 11.57 -23.30 -3.13
CA ILE A 100 10.11 -23.17 -3.13
C ILE A 100 9.70 -21.70 -2.98
N MET A 101 10.31 -20.97 -2.04
CA MET A 101 9.99 -19.54 -1.83
C MET A 101 10.33 -18.69 -3.08
N GLY A 102 11.46 -18.94 -3.73
CA GLY A 102 11.80 -18.28 -4.99
C GLY A 102 10.81 -18.59 -6.11
N TYR A 103 10.37 -19.85 -6.21
CA TYR A 103 9.35 -20.24 -7.20
C TYR A 103 7.99 -19.58 -6.92
N VAL A 104 7.53 -19.58 -5.67
CA VAL A 104 6.27 -18.93 -5.27
C VAL A 104 6.33 -17.44 -5.55
N TRP A 105 7.44 -16.78 -5.21
CA TRP A 105 7.65 -15.37 -5.49
C TRP A 105 7.54 -15.05 -6.99
N GLY A 106 8.24 -15.81 -7.83
CA GLY A 106 8.17 -15.63 -9.28
C GLY A 106 6.76 -15.88 -9.84
N ASN A 107 6.10 -16.95 -9.42
CA ASN A 107 4.76 -17.31 -9.91
C ASN A 107 3.66 -16.34 -9.45
N SER A 108 3.83 -15.72 -8.28
CA SER A 108 2.88 -14.73 -7.74
C SER A 108 3.14 -13.31 -8.24
N ASN A 109 4.05 -13.08 -9.17
CA ASN A 109 4.49 -11.74 -9.57
C ASN A 109 4.94 -10.89 -8.36
N GLY A 110 5.71 -11.49 -7.45
CA GLY A 110 6.09 -10.89 -6.18
C GLY A 110 6.77 -9.53 -6.32
N ASP A 111 7.61 -9.33 -7.34
CA ASP A 111 8.26 -8.05 -7.61
C ASP A 111 7.24 -6.94 -7.94
N TRP A 112 6.19 -7.27 -8.68
CA TRP A 112 5.12 -6.33 -8.98
C TRP A 112 4.30 -5.99 -7.73
N GLN A 113 3.93 -7.02 -6.94
CA GLN A 113 3.21 -6.82 -5.68
C GLN A 113 4.01 -5.94 -4.70
N LEU A 114 5.32 -6.18 -4.61
CA LEU A 114 6.20 -5.35 -3.79
C LEU A 114 6.23 -3.90 -4.26
N LYS A 115 6.30 -3.66 -5.58
CA LYS A 115 6.27 -2.31 -6.15
C LYS A 115 4.97 -1.59 -5.83
N GLN A 116 3.84 -2.29 -5.89
CA GLN A 116 2.54 -1.72 -5.52
C GLN A 116 2.47 -1.41 -4.02
N ALA A 117 2.90 -2.34 -3.17
CA ALA A 117 2.91 -2.11 -1.72
C ALA A 117 3.80 -0.91 -1.33
N ILE A 118 4.96 -0.74 -1.97
CA ILE A 118 5.85 0.41 -1.75
C ILE A 118 5.20 1.70 -2.27
N HIS A 119 4.51 1.63 -3.41
CA HIS A 119 3.78 2.78 -3.95
C HIS A 119 2.69 3.24 -2.98
N ASP A 120 1.84 2.31 -2.53
CA ASP A 120 0.76 2.60 -1.59
C ASP A 120 1.32 3.15 -0.27
N TYR A 121 2.40 2.56 0.25
CA TYR A 121 3.08 3.06 1.44
C TYR A 121 3.63 4.49 1.26
N ALA A 122 4.19 4.79 0.10
CA ALA A 122 4.76 6.12 -0.18
C ALA A 122 3.70 7.20 -0.41
N THR A 123 2.50 6.82 -0.90
CA THR A 123 1.41 7.75 -1.19
C THR A 123 0.47 7.94 -0.01
N THR A 124 0.12 6.87 0.71
CA THR A 124 -0.91 6.90 1.76
C THR A 124 -0.39 6.62 3.16
N GLY A 125 0.89 6.32 3.31
CA GLY A 125 1.51 6.03 4.61
C GLY A 125 1.19 4.65 5.19
N MET A 126 0.64 3.72 4.41
CA MET A 126 0.34 2.34 4.83
C MET A 126 0.88 1.31 3.89
#